data_847b9c8a6c0de35e856d9563c103b002
#
_entry.id   847b9c8a6c0de35e856d9563c103b002
#
_cell.length_a   1.000
_cell.length_b   1.000
_cell.length_c   1.000
_cell.angle_alpha   90.00
_cell.angle_beta   90.00
_cell.angle_gamma   90.00
#
_symmetry.space_group_name_H-M   'P 1'
#
loop_
_entity.id
_entity.type
_entity.pdbx_description
1 polymer ?
#
loop_
_entity_poly.entity_id
_entity_poly.type
_entity_poly.pdbx_seq_one_letter_code
_entity_poly.pdbx_strand_id
1 'polypeptide(L)' 'MKGSVKMFNKEKGFGFIRAEDNQDYFVHYSSIISEDHYKALEQGDQVEFVVDEENNSRGLRAKDVKEIK' A
#
# COMPACT_ATOMS: atom_id res chain seq x y z
N MET A 1 7.00 7.15 -3.95
CA MET A 1 7.54 6.91 -2.60
C MET A 1 7.68 5.42 -2.36
N LYS A 2 8.67 5.02 -1.63
CA LYS A 2 8.94 3.62 -1.32
C LYS A 2 8.64 3.31 0.14
N GLY A 3 8.28 2.07 0.42
CA GLY A 3 8.04 1.63 1.78
C GLY A 3 7.98 0.12 1.88
N SER A 4 7.66 -0.35 3.08
CA SER A 4 7.47 -1.78 3.32
C SER A 4 6.10 -2.02 3.92
N VAL A 5 5.51 -3.15 3.59
CA VAL A 5 4.19 -3.52 4.10
C VAL A 5 4.28 -3.84 5.58
N LYS A 6 3.61 -3.07 6.41
CA LYS A 6 3.56 -3.27 7.84
C LYS A 6 2.60 -4.40 8.20
N MET A 7 1.44 -4.41 7.56
CA MET A 7 0.47 -5.48 7.69
C MET A 7 -0.50 -5.41 6.50
N PHE A 8 -1.11 -6.53 6.18
CA PHE A 8 -2.15 -6.57 5.14
C PHE A 8 -3.14 -7.68 5.46
N ASN A 9 -4.41 -7.31 5.52
CA ASN A 9 -5.49 -8.25 5.78
C ASN A 9 -6.10 -8.68 4.43
N LYS A 10 -5.79 -9.91 4.03
CA LYS A 10 -6.24 -10.43 2.73
C LYS A 10 -7.76 -10.65 2.66
N GLU A 11 -8.39 -10.92 3.79
CA GLU A 11 -9.84 -11.13 3.84
C GLU A 11 -10.60 -9.84 3.63
N LYS A 12 -10.13 -8.77 4.26
CA LYS A 12 -10.78 -7.46 4.17
C LYS A 12 -10.24 -6.61 3.02
N GLY A 13 -9.08 -6.98 2.48
CA GLY A 13 -8.50 -6.30 1.32
C GLY A 13 -7.88 -4.95 1.63
N PHE A 14 -7.30 -4.77 2.82
CA PHE A 14 -6.61 -3.53 3.16
C PHE A 14 -5.45 -3.77 4.10
N GLY A 15 -4.58 -2.78 4.22
CA GLY A 15 -3.45 -2.84 5.12
C GLY A 15 -2.75 -1.50 5.24
N PHE A 16 -1.53 -1.54 5.74
CA PHE A 16 -0.71 -0.35 5.94
C PHE A 16 0.70 -0.55 5.44
N ILE A 17 1.26 0.52 4.88
CA ILE A 17 2.64 0.58 4.42
C ILE A 17 3.39 1.57 5.30
N ARG A 18 4.54 1.15 5.86
CA ARG A 18 5.45 2.07 6.52
C ARG A 18 6.36 2.65 5.44
N ALA A 19 6.22 3.93 5.18
CA ALA A 19 6.96 4.60 4.13
C ALA A 19 8.33 5.06 4.59
N GLU A 20 9.15 5.47 3.64
CA GLU A 20 10.50 5.98 3.90
C GLU A 20 10.53 7.26 4.74
N ASP A 21 9.39 7.96 4.82
CA ASP A 21 9.23 9.14 5.67
C ASP A 21 8.79 8.79 7.10
N ASN A 22 8.79 7.51 7.45
CA ASN A 22 8.38 6.98 8.76
C ASN A 22 6.90 7.16 9.07
N GLN A 23 6.07 7.38 8.06
CA GLN A 23 4.63 7.48 8.23
C GLN A 23 3.95 6.22 7.71
N ASP A 24 2.81 5.88 8.31
CA ASP A 24 2.00 4.75 7.87
C ASP A 24 0.96 5.23 6.87
N TYR A 25 0.88 4.53 5.73
CA TYR A 25 -0.09 4.85 4.69
C TYR A 25 -1.08 3.71 4.54
N PHE A 26 -2.36 4.03 4.52
CA PHE A 26 -3.42 3.06 4.27
C PHE A 26 -3.37 2.63 2.82
N VAL A 27 -3.52 1.32 2.59
CA VAL A 27 -3.58 0.76 1.24
C VAL A 27 -4.77 -0.19 1.13
N HIS A 28 -5.56 -0.01 0.08
CA HIS A 28 -6.69 -0.89 -0.24
C HIS A 28 -6.32 -1.73 -1.46
N TYR A 29 -6.85 -2.96 -1.57
CA TYR A 29 -6.50 -3.84 -2.68
C TYR A 29 -6.76 -3.21 -4.04
N SER A 30 -7.76 -2.34 -4.15
CA SER A 30 -8.07 -1.63 -5.40
C SER A 30 -6.98 -0.65 -5.82
N SER A 31 -6.10 -0.27 -4.89
CA SER A 31 -4.98 0.63 -5.16
C SER A 31 -3.69 -0.11 -5.53
N ILE A 32 -3.71 -1.44 -5.52
CA ILE A 32 -2.55 -2.26 -5.85
C ILE A 32 -2.53 -2.53 -7.35
N ILE A 33 -1.40 -2.23 -7.97
CA ILE A 33 -1.17 -2.54 -9.39
C ILE A 33 -0.46 -3.89 -9.45
N SER A 34 -1.09 -4.88 -10.06
CA SER A 34 -0.50 -6.21 -10.21
C SER A 34 -0.81 -6.77 -11.59
N GLU A 35 0.20 -7.34 -12.22
CA GLU A 35 0.04 -8.02 -13.51
C GLU A 35 -0.64 -9.38 -13.33
N ASP A 36 -0.47 -9.97 -12.16
CA ASP A 36 -1.20 -11.17 -11.78
C ASP A 36 -2.56 -10.73 -11.22
N HIS A 37 -3.57 -11.54 -11.36
CA HIS A 37 -4.91 -11.21 -10.84
C HIS A 37 -4.98 -11.20 -9.31
N TYR A 38 -3.88 -11.45 -8.66
CA TYR A 38 -3.77 -11.53 -7.22
C TYR A 38 -3.31 -10.18 -6.66
N LYS A 39 -4.24 -9.43 -6.06
CA LYS A 39 -3.99 -8.10 -5.52
C LYS A 39 -3.86 -8.15 -3.99
N ALA A 40 -2.82 -8.80 -3.53
CA ALA A 40 -2.56 -8.88 -2.10
C ALA A 40 -1.08 -8.65 -1.82
N LEU A 41 -0.82 -8.09 -0.66
CA LEU A 41 0.53 -7.85 -0.18
C LEU A 41 0.78 -8.70 1.05
N GLU A 42 2.05 -8.92 1.35
CA GLU A 42 2.44 -9.64 2.55
C GLU A 42 3.31 -8.75 3.42
N GLN A 43 3.27 -9.00 4.72
CA GLN A 43 4.07 -8.25 5.67
C GLN A 43 5.56 -8.34 5.29
N GLY A 44 6.22 -7.19 5.23
CA GLY A 44 7.63 -7.11 4.88
C GLY A 44 7.92 -6.90 3.41
N ASP A 45 6.90 -6.97 2.55
CA ASP A 45 7.09 -6.71 1.12
C ASP A 45 7.53 -5.27 0.89
N GLN A 46 8.46 -5.10 -0.05
CA GLN A 46 8.89 -3.77 -0.48
C GLN A 46 7.99 -3.29 -1.60
N VAL A 47 7.50 -2.05 -1.48
CA VAL A 47 6.57 -1.49 -2.46
C VAL A 47 6.96 -0.07 -2.82
N GLU A 48 6.51 0.35 -4.00
CA GLU A 48 6.56 1.74 -4.43
C GLU A 48 5.14 2.21 -4.65
N PHE A 49 4.84 3.42 -4.24
CA PHE A 49 3.48 3.94 -4.34
C PHE A 49 3.48 5.46 -4.46
N VAL A 50 2.32 6.01 -4.78
CA VAL A 50 2.07 7.44 -4.82
C VAL A 50 1.15 7.80 -3.67
N VAL A 51 1.41 8.94 -3.03
CA VAL A 51 0.52 9.44 -1.98
C VAL A 51 -0.79 9.92 -2.63
N ASP A 52 -1.91 9.41 -2.14
CA ASP A 52 -3.22 9.80 -2.64
C ASP A 52 -3.68 11.06 -1.93
N GLU A 53 -3.41 12.21 -2.53
CA GLU A 53 -3.74 13.50 -1.96
C GLU A 53 -5.24 13.83 -2.02
N GLU A 54 -5.96 13.24 -2.97
CA GLU A 54 -7.38 13.49 -3.13
C GLU A 54 -8.23 12.85 -2.04
N ASN A 55 -7.78 11.72 -1.51
CA ASN A 55 -8.51 10.97 -0.50
C ASN A 55 -7.83 11.02 0.86
N ASN A 56 -7.13 12.10 1.15
CA ASN A 56 -6.28 12.23 2.33
C ASN A 56 -6.97 12.91 3.51
N SER A 57 -8.30 12.99 3.51
CA SER A 57 -9.05 13.74 4.53
C SER A 57 -9.07 13.07 5.90
N ARG A 58 -8.81 11.77 5.97
CA ARG A 58 -8.85 11.00 7.23
C ARG A 58 -7.54 10.28 7.53
N GLY A 59 -6.46 10.72 6.93
CA GLY A 59 -5.17 10.09 7.10
C GLY A 59 -4.51 9.84 5.77
N LEU A 60 -3.28 9.35 5.83
CA LEU A 60 -2.48 9.14 4.65
C LEU A 60 -2.92 7.87 3.91
N ARG A 61 -3.08 7.97 2.60
CA ARG A 61 -3.44 6.84 1.74
C ARG A 61 -2.44 6.67 0.62
N ALA A 62 -2.18 5.42 0.27
CA ALA A 62 -1.34 5.07 -0.87
C ALA A 62 -2.22 4.71 -2.06
N LYS A 63 -1.77 5.08 -3.25
CA LYS A 63 -2.38 4.65 -4.51
C LYS A 63 -1.28 4.21 -5.46
N ASP A 64 -1.67 3.52 -6.53
CA ASP A 64 -0.72 2.99 -7.52
C ASP A 64 0.40 2.21 -6.85
N VAL A 65 0.02 1.33 -5.92
CA VAL A 65 0.97 0.54 -5.14
C VAL A 65 1.49 -0.61 -5.98
N LYS A 66 2.81 -0.70 -6.10
CA LYS A 66 3.46 -1.71 -6.90
C LYS A 66 4.54 -2.41 -6.08
N GLU A 67 4.51 -3.73 -6.07
CA GLU A 67 5.54 -4.50 -5.37
C GLU A 67 6.87 -4.39 -6.11
N ILE A 68 7.94 -4.15 -5.34
CA ILE A 68 9.30 -4.09 -5.86
C ILE A 68 9.96 -5.43 -5.60
N LYS A 69 10.40 -6.08 -6.66
CA LYS A 69 11.14 -7.35 -6.54
C LYS A 69 12.62 -7.15 -6.75
#